data_4255718522263ca23d73625f539f37bc
#
_entry.id   4255718522263ca23d73625f539f37bc
#
_cell.length_a   1.000
_cell.length_b   1.000
_cell.length_c   1.000
_cell.angle_alpha   90.00
_cell.angle_beta   90.00
_cell.angle_gamma   90.00
#
_symmetry.space_group_name_H-M   'P 1'
#
loop_
_entity.id
_entity.type
_entity.pdbx_description
1 polymer ?
#
loop_
_entity_poly.entity_id
_entity_poly.type
_entity_poly.pdbx_seq_one_letter_code
_entity_poly.pdbx_strand_id
1 'polypeptide(L)'
;MKAMSPVILGLSAQCLVFSAQVLKKLRLLSKRDTSATPPQTEHCELSTEHSSADPAPRLHTLAHFIAAPGGGGAEAMLRNLVGTMNRESWRTVVIVMDGRPWAKEMAELRAAGAEVHDLEATAFLRPSTLKKLIHLLRQIRPEVLQTWMHHADFVGGWCARIAGVKKVVWGIHCREIHTNPGDSEIKMRAFQALIGASSHLVPTRVISCSAAAIEDHVSLGYSRQSMTWVPNGIDTSRFVPDAEARTALRHELRVPESAPLIGFIGRFHEMKDLSTWLRAGALLQMRKPETHFWLCGGEEHELGDCPRASLSVMPHRNQVHFTAFRDDPQRVYPALDVFSLSSRTEACPMTIMEAMSCGIPCVTTDVGDCARLLEGAGRVVPVRDPESLALAWDEILAHPPAASEVRKIAVARFDIAAATRAYEKVYQEVLTS
;
A
#
# COMPACT_ATOMS: atom_id res chain seq x y z
N MET A 1 0.09 9.09 -19.41
CA MET A 1 -0.68 7.81 -19.40
C MET A 1 0.27 6.63 -19.57
N LYS A 2 0.86 6.12 -18.49
CA LYS A 2 1.28 4.72 -18.51
C LYS A 2 0.00 3.93 -18.27
N ALA A 3 -0.50 3.26 -19.29
CA ALA A 3 -1.69 2.42 -19.21
C ALA A 3 -1.55 1.47 -18.02
N MET A 4 -2.60 1.34 -17.21
CA MET A 4 -2.69 0.25 -16.24
C MET A 4 -2.30 -1.03 -16.95
N SER A 5 -1.32 -1.74 -16.42
CA SER A 5 -0.82 -2.99 -17.01
C SER A 5 -1.99 -3.90 -17.34
N PRO A 6 -2.07 -4.50 -18.55
CA PRO A 6 -3.13 -5.47 -18.92
C PRO A 6 -3.23 -6.67 -17.98
N VAL A 7 -2.28 -6.82 -17.07
CA VAL A 7 -2.22 -7.80 -15.99
C VAL A 7 -3.46 -7.76 -15.10
N ILE A 8 -4.05 -6.57 -14.89
CA ILE A 8 -5.22 -6.39 -14.01
C ILE A 8 -6.54 -6.71 -14.75
N LEU A 9 -6.57 -6.57 -16.08
CA LEU A 9 -7.79 -6.71 -16.89
C LEU A 9 -8.21 -8.17 -17.23
N GLY A 10 -7.34 -9.17 -17.04
CA GLY A 10 -7.62 -10.57 -17.45
C GLY A 10 -8.11 -11.52 -16.35
N LEU A 11 -8.29 -11.06 -15.12
CA LEU A 11 -8.30 -11.93 -13.94
C LEU A 11 -9.65 -12.55 -13.57
N SER A 12 -10.78 -11.96 -13.92
CA SER A 12 -12.08 -12.37 -13.39
C SER A 12 -12.67 -13.67 -13.99
N ALA A 13 -12.43 -13.93 -15.27
CA ALA A 13 -12.97 -15.13 -15.94
C ALA A 13 -12.15 -16.40 -15.67
N GLN A 14 -10.85 -16.25 -15.37
CA GLN A 14 -9.94 -17.37 -15.16
C GLN A 14 -9.96 -17.91 -13.71
N CYS A 15 -10.38 -17.09 -12.73
CA CYS A 15 -10.37 -17.46 -11.31
C CYS A 15 -11.33 -18.60 -10.96
N LEU A 16 -12.51 -18.70 -11.58
CA LEU A 16 -13.50 -19.75 -11.28
C LEU A 16 -13.16 -21.11 -11.90
N VAL A 17 -12.60 -21.12 -13.11
CA VAL A 17 -12.15 -22.37 -13.76
C VAL A 17 -10.91 -22.92 -13.05
N PHE A 18 -10.10 -22.03 -12.51
CA PHE A 18 -8.89 -22.37 -11.76
C PHE A 18 -9.21 -23.00 -10.40
N SER A 19 -10.25 -22.55 -9.68
CA SER A 19 -10.56 -23.05 -8.33
C SER A 19 -10.87 -24.56 -8.30
N ALA A 20 -11.64 -25.06 -9.25
CA ALA A 20 -11.97 -26.50 -9.32
C ALA A 20 -10.81 -27.34 -9.88
N GLN A 21 -10.08 -26.83 -10.88
CA GLN A 21 -8.97 -27.55 -11.50
C GLN A 21 -7.69 -27.52 -10.65
N VAL A 22 -7.40 -26.42 -9.95
CA VAL A 22 -6.24 -26.28 -9.07
C VAL A 22 -6.42 -27.11 -7.81
N LEU A 23 -7.57 -27.07 -7.16
CA LEU A 23 -7.84 -27.91 -5.99
C LEU A 23 -7.73 -29.41 -6.34
N LYS A 24 -8.17 -29.82 -7.55
CA LYS A 24 -8.04 -31.18 -8.03
C LYS A 24 -6.58 -31.56 -8.37
N LYS A 25 -5.81 -30.65 -8.99
CA LYS A 25 -4.37 -30.86 -9.28
C LYS A 25 -3.49 -30.73 -8.04
N LEU A 26 -3.83 -29.87 -7.09
CA LEU A 26 -3.13 -29.72 -5.82
C LEU A 26 -3.25 -30.97 -4.95
N ARG A 27 -4.44 -31.61 -4.91
CA ARG A 27 -4.64 -32.91 -4.27
C ARG A 27 -3.83 -34.06 -4.93
N LEU A 28 -3.58 -33.97 -6.23
CA LEU A 28 -2.78 -34.96 -6.96
C LEU A 28 -1.27 -34.78 -6.75
N LEU A 29 -0.80 -33.55 -6.56
CA LEU A 29 0.62 -33.24 -6.28
C LEU A 29 1.01 -33.55 -4.84
N SER A 30 0.10 -33.36 -3.88
CA SER A 30 0.32 -33.72 -2.46
C SER A 30 0.43 -35.24 -2.21
N LYS A 31 -0.05 -36.07 -3.12
CA LYS A 31 -0.02 -37.54 -2.98
C LYS A 31 1.22 -38.23 -3.60
N ARG A 32 2.12 -37.47 -4.26
CA ARG A 32 3.27 -38.05 -4.98
C ARG A 32 4.62 -38.00 -4.25
N ASP A 33 4.74 -37.41 -3.08
CA ASP A 33 6.04 -37.20 -2.41
C ASP A 33 6.15 -37.89 -1.03
N THR A 34 5.57 -39.10 -0.86
CA THR A 34 5.74 -39.87 0.40
C THR A 34 6.57 -41.14 0.24
N SER A 35 7.53 -41.22 -0.68
CA SER A 35 8.45 -42.34 -0.79
C SER A 35 9.89 -41.91 -1.05
N ALA A 36 10.55 -41.38 -0.03
CA ALA A 36 12.01 -41.30 0.02
C ALA A 36 12.45 -41.58 1.45
N THR A 37 13.05 -42.72 1.67
CA THR A 37 13.70 -43.15 2.92
C THR A 37 14.99 -42.35 3.11
N PRO A 38 15.27 -41.81 4.29
CA PRO A 38 16.55 -41.10 4.53
C PRO A 38 17.70 -42.12 4.74
N PRO A 39 18.93 -41.79 4.32
CA PRO A 39 20.10 -42.60 4.60
C PRO A 39 20.50 -42.50 6.07
N GLN A 40 20.88 -43.63 6.64
CA GLN A 40 21.45 -43.75 7.97
C GLN A 40 22.83 -43.07 8.01
N THR A 41 23.07 -42.18 8.98
CA THR A 41 24.38 -41.61 9.29
C THR A 41 24.89 -42.20 10.61
N GLU A 42 26.10 -42.76 10.54
CA GLU A 42 26.88 -43.28 11.66
C GLU A 42 27.24 -42.18 12.64
N HIS A 43 27.17 -42.53 13.92
CA HIS A 43 27.61 -41.67 15.04
C HIS A 43 29.14 -41.60 15.09
N CYS A 44 29.67 -40.41 15.06
CA CYS A 44 31.03 -40.12 15.52
C CYS A 44 30.93 -39.16 16.72
N GLU A 45 31.21 -39.63 17.91
CA GLU A 45 31.31 -38.82 19.14
C GLU A 45 32.64 -38.07 19.12
N LEU A 46 32.56 -36.73 19.12
CA LEU A 46 33.68 -35.86 19.45
C LEU A 46 33.24 -34.89 20.53
N SER A 47 33.91 -35.02 21.66
CA SER A 47 33.81 -34.11 22.81
C SER A 47 34.17 -32.68 22.40
N THR A 48 33.30 -31.73 22.67
CA THR A 48 33.55 -30.32 22.47
C THR A 48 33.44 -29.56 23.78
N GLU A 49 34.53 -28.89 24.12
CA GLU A 49 34.60 -27.87 25.18
C GLU A 49 33.62 -26.75 24.90
N HIS A 50 32.82 -26.38 25.91
CA HIS A 50 31.86 -25.28 25.82
C HIS A 50 32.62 -23.92 25.89
N SER A 51 32.79 -23.31 24.72
CA SER A 51 33.00 -21.87 24.62
C SER A 51 31.64 -21.21 24.52
N SER A 52 31.24 -20.44 25.53
CA SER A 52 30.01 -19.63 25.55
C SER A 52 30.23 -18.34 24.78
N ALA A 53 30.30 -18.43 23.45
CA ALA A 53 30.07 -17.31 22.57
C ALA A 53 28.60 -17.39 22.15
N ASP A 54 27.82 -16.32 22.36
CA ASP A 54 26.50 -16.22 21.81
C ASP A 54 26.56 -16.53 20.30
N PRO A 55 25.70 -17.42 19.79
CA PRO A 55 25.72 -17.77 18.37
C PRO A 55 25.50 -16.50 17.57
N ALA A 56 26.35 -16.26 16.57
CA ALA A 56 26.20 -15.15 15.64
C ALA A 56 24.73 -15.10 15.13
N PRO A 57 24.11 -13.92 15.00
CA PRO A 57 22.71 -13.81 14.61
C PRO A 57 22.49 -14.54 13.30
N ARG A 58 21.55 -15.50 13.31
CA ARG A 58 21.24 -16.31 12.13
C ARG A 58 20.54 -15.43 11.10
N LEU A 59 21.09 -15.35 9.89
CA LEU A 59 20.50 -14.64 8.77
C LEU A 59 19.31 -15.43 8.20
N HIS A 60 18.09 -14.89 8.36
CA HIS A 60 16.86 -15.48 7.83
C HIS A 60 16.55 -14.98 6.42
N THR A 61 16.02 -15.83 5.56
CA THR A 61 15.59 -15.45 4.21
C THR A 61 14.10 -15.11 4.20
N LEU A 62 13.78 -13.83 3.96
CA LEU A 62 12.44 -13.31 3.76
C LEU A 62 12.23 -13.00 2.28
N ALA A 63 11.22 -13.60 1.67
CA ALA A 63 10.79 -13.25 0.32
C ALA A 63 9.51 -12.41 0.36
N HIS A 64 9.42 -11.40 -0.49
CA HIS A 64 8.21 -10.64 -0.78
C HIS A 64 7.71 -10.98 -2.18
N PHE A 65 6.40 -11.16 -2.35
CA PHE A 65 5.79 -11.35 -3.66
C PHE A 65 4.72 -10.30 -3.91
N ILE A 66 4.88 -9.54 -4.99
CA ILE A 66 4.00 -8.45 -5.38
C ILE A 66 3.73 -8.47 -6.89
N ALA A 67 2.56 -7.94 -7.30
CA ALA A 67 2.19 -7.89 -8.72
C ALA A 67 3.08 -6.94 -9.53
N ALA A 68 3.29 -5.74 -9.02
CA ALA A 68 4.12 -4.69 -9.60
C ALA A 68 4.79 -3.89 -8.47
N PRO A 69 5.98 -3.31 -8.66
CA PRO A 69 6.70 -2.61 -7.59
C PRO A 69 6.37 -1.11 -7.51
N GLY A 70 5.46 -0.62 -8.34
CA GLY A 70 5.11 0.80 -8.41
C GLY A 70 3.61 1.07 -8.56
N GLY A 71 3.20 2.30 -8.29
CA GLY A 71 1.86 2.82 -8.57
C GLY A 71 0.91 3.01 -7.39
N GLY A 72 1.24 2.57 -6.17
CA GLY A 72 0.34 2.72 -5.03
C GLY A 72 1.01 2.72 -3.65
N GLY A 73 0.19 2.78 -2.60
CA GLY A 73 0.66 2.82 -1.22
C GLY A 73 1.29 1.51 -0.74
N ALA A 74 0.78 0.35 -1.19
CA ALA A 74 1.36 -0.96 -0.85
C ALA A 74 2.79 -1.10 -1.39
N GLU A 75 3.00 -0.67 -2.63
CA GLU A 75 4.30 -0.69 -3.31
C GLU A 75 5.28 0.29 -2.66
N ALA A 76 4.81 1.47 -2.30
CA ALA A 76 5.61 2.44 -1.55
C ALA A 76 6.00 1.91 -0.16
N MET A 77 5.05 1.28 0.55
CA MET A 77 5.31 0.64 1.83
C MET A 77 6.34 -0.50 1.71
N LEU A 78 6.25 -1.35 0.67
CA LEU A 78 7.25 -2.39 0.43
C LEU A 78 8.64 -1.80 0.23
N ARG A 79 8.80 -0.75 -0.59
CA ARG A 79 10.10 -0.10 -0.81
C ARG A 79 10.66 0.50 0.47
N ASN A 80 9.83 1.18 1.25
CA ASN A 80 10.22 1.75 2.54
C ASN A 80 10.67 0.66 3.51
N LEU A 81 9.89 -0.42 3.62
CA LEU A 81 10.19 -1.58 4.48
C LEU A 81 11.53 -2.21 4.12
N VAL A 82 11.74 -2.52 2.83
CA VAL A 82 13.00 -3.11 2.33
C VAL A 82 14.20 -2.21 2.66
N GLY A 83 14.04 -0.88 2.52
CA GLY A 83 15.10 0.09 2.79
C GLY A 83 15.51 0.18 4.26
N THR A 84 14.64 -0.22 5.19
CA THR A 84 14.84 -0.06 6.63
C THR A 84 14.96 -1.38 7.40
N MET A 85 14.81 -2.54 6.74
CA MET A 85 14.98 -3.85 7.36
C MET A 85 16.39 -4.08 7.85
N ASN A 86 16.51 -4.76 9.01
CA ASN A 86 17.80 -5.16 9.57
C ASN A 86 18.46 -6.24 8.70
N ARG A 87 19.51 -5.85 7.97
CA ARG A 87 20.25 -6.72 7.03
C ARG A 87 21.15 -7.75 7.71
N GLU A 88 21.41 -7.61 8.98
CA GLU A 88 22.14 -8.61 9.77
C GLU A 88 21.23 -9.79 10.14
N SER A 89 19.91 -9.54 10.21
CA SER A 89 18.90 -10.55 10.55
C SER A 89 18.16 -11.09 9.32
N TRP A 90 18.01 -10.27 8.25
CA TRP A 90 17.15 -10.58 7.12
C TRP A 90 17.86 -10.44 5.77
N ARG A 91 17.99 -11.54 5.04
CA ARG A 91 18.21 -11.53 3.58
C ARG A 91 16.87 -11.30 2.92
N THR A 92 16.70 -10.13 2.29
CA THR A 92 15.44 -9.74 1.66
C THR A 92 15.45 -10.04 0.17
N VAL A 93 14.46 -10.80 -0.29
CA VAL A 93 14.23 -11.12 -1.70
C VAL A 93 12.89 -10.55 -2.13
N VAL A 94 12.83 -9.83 -3.24
CA VAL A 94 11.58 -9.33 -3.81
C VAL A 94 11.30 -10.01 -5.14
N ILE A 95 10.16 -10.69 -5.23
CA ILE A 95 9.67 -11.34 -6.46
C ILE A 95 8.56 -10.48 -7.02
N VAL A 96 8.74 -9.97 -8.22
CA VAL A 96 7.78 -9.14 -8.93
C VAL A 96 7.15 -9.98 -10.04
N MET A 97 5.83 -9.87 -10.24
CA MET A 97 5.17 -10.60 -11.31
C MET A 97 5.48 -10.01 -12.68
N ASP A 98 5.41 -8.68 -12.84
CA ASP A 98 5.78 -7.95 -14.07
C ASP A 98 6.47 -6.64 -13.71
N GLY A 99 7.80 -6.63 -13.77
CA GLY A 99 8.63 -5.47 -13.48
C GLY A 99 8.97 -4.62 -14.71
N ARG A 100 8.63 -5.07 -15.92
CA ARG A 100 9.04 -4.40 -17.18
C ARG A 100 8.63 -2.93 -17.28
N PRO A 101 7.42 -2.50 -16.86
CA PRO A 101 7.04 -1.09 -16.87
C PRO A 101 7.69 -0.26 -15.74
N TRP A 102 8.42 -0.90 -14.82
CA TRP A 102 8.83 -0.35 -13.53
C TRP A 102 10.34 -0.43 -13.30
N ALA A 103 11.12 -0.15 -14.33
CA ALA A 103 12.59 -0.27 -14.28
C ALA A 103 13.22 0.59 -13.14
N LYS A 104 12.67 1.80 -12.90
CA LYS A 104 13.12 2.70 -11.83
C LYS A 104 12.89 2.09 -10.46
N GLU A 105 11.67 1.63 -10.19
CA GLU A 105 11.28 1.05 -8.91
C GLU A 105 12.02 -0.26 -8.61
N MET A 106 12.27 -1.06 -9.65
CA MET A 106 13.11 -2.26 -9.56
C MET A 106 14.56 -1.91 -9.19
N ALA A 107 15.10 -0.82 -9.75
CA ALA A 107 16.43 -0.34 -9.41
C ALA A 107 16.48 0.21 -7.96
N GLU A 108 15.45 0.92 -7.52
CA GLU A 108 15.31 1.41 -6.15
C GLU A 108 15.30 0.26 -5.13
N LEU A 109 14.56 -0.82 -5.39
CA LEU A 109 14.54 -2.02 -4.54
C LEU A 109 15.93 -2.68 -4.44
N ARG A 110 16.67 -2.77 -5.56
CA ARG A 110 18.04 -3.30 -5.55
C ARG A 110 19.00 -2.39 -4.78
N ALA A 111 18.89 -1.08 -4.98
CA ALA A 111 19.70 -0.10 -4.23
C ALA A 111 19.39 -0.15 -2.73
N ALA A 112 18.14 -0.43 -2.37
CA ALA A 112 17.72 -0.68 -0.99
C ALA A 112 18.22 -2.02 -0.42
N GLY A 113 18.97 -2.82 -1.18
CA GLY A 113 19.63 -4.05 -0.75
C GLY A 113 18.82 -5.33 -0.92
N ALA A 114 17.70 -5.30 -1.63
CA ALA A 114 16.96 -6.51 -1.97
C ALA A 114 17.57 -7.25 -3.18
N GLU A 115 17.53 -8.57 -3.13
CA GLU A 115 17.65 -9.42 -4.32
C GLU A 115 16.31 -9.38 -5.07
N VAL A 116 16.29 -8.95 -6.32
CA VAL A 116 15.04 -8.71 -7.05
C VAL A 116 14.91 -9.60 -8.26
N HIS A 117 13.83 -10.40 -8.32
CA HIS A 117 13.47 -11.29 -9.41
C HIS A 117 12.21 -10.79 -10.12
N ASP A 118 12.22 -10.79 -11.44
CA ASP A 118 11.06 -10.53 -12.29
C ASP A 118 10.59 -11.83 -12.95
N LEU A 119 9.34 -12.20 -12.78
CA LEU A 119 8.75 -13.35 -13.44
C LEU A 119 8.40 -13.06 -14.90
N GLU A 120 8.38 -11.78 -15.30
CA GLU A 120 7.97 -11.32 -16.63
C GLU A 120 6.61 -11.90 -17.05
N ALA A 121 5.66 -11.93 -16.12
CA ALA A 121 4.39 -12.58 -16.28
C ALA A 121 3.24 -11.59 -16.30
N THR A 122 2.40 -11.64 -17.31
CA THR A 122 1.26 -10.72 -17.50
C THR A 122 -0.06 -11.21 -16.87
N ALA A 123 -0.09 -12.42 -16.31
CA ALA A 123 -1.29 -12.96 -15.66
C ALA A 123 -0.92 -13.97 -14.55
N PHE A 124 -1.53 -13.79 -13.39
CA PHE A 124 -1.30 -14.62 -12.20
C PHE A 124 -1.60 -16.11 -12.41
N LEU A 125 -2.68 -16.43 -13.13
CA LEU A 125 -3.22 -17.78 -13.20
C LEU A 125 -2.75 -18.58 -14.44
N ARG A 126 -1.79 -18.07 -15.21
CA ARG A 126 -1.19 -18.84 -16.30
C ARG A 126 -0.34 -19.98 -15.71
N PRO A 127 -0.49 -21.22 -16.21
CA PRO A 127 0.30 -22.35 -15.72
C PRO A 127 1.81 -22.12 -15.77
N SER A 128 2.29 -21.37 -16.76
CA SER A 128 3.70 -20.97 -16.87
C SER A 128 4.15 -20.05 -15.73
N THR A 129 3.32 -19.07 -15.36
CA THR A 129 3.58 -18.15 -14.24
C THR A 129 3.66 -18.93 -12.92
N LEU A 130 2.68 -19.82 -12.67
CA LEU A 130 2.66 -20.63 -11.46
C LEU A 130 3.87 -21.56 -11.35
N LYS A 131 4.27 -22.19 -12.48
CA LYS A 131 5.47 -23.04 -12.52
C LYS A 131 6.74 -22.24 -12.26
N LYS A 132 6.89 -21.04 -12.87
CA LYS A 132 8.03 -20.14 -12.64
C LYS A 132 8.11 -19.74 -11.16
N LEU A 133 7.00 -19.30 -10.56
CA LEU A 133 6.96 -18.88 -9.16
C LEU A 133 7.30 -20.04 -8.21
N ILE A 134 6.70 -21.22 -8.40
CA ILE A 134 6.98 -22.41 -7.57
C ILE A 134 8.45 -22.81 -7.71
N HIS A 135 8.99 -22.81 -8.93
CA HIS A 135 10.40 -23.16 -9.17
C HIS A 135 11.34 -22.17 -8.48
N LEU A 136 11.09 -20.87 -8.62
CA LEU A 136 11.87 -19.82 -7.99
C LEU A 136 11.82 -19.92 -6.45
N LEU A 137 10.65 -20.12 -5.86
CA LEU A 137 10.51 -20.34 -4.42
C LEU A 137 11.26 -21.56 -3.90
N ARG A 138 11.32 -22.65 -4.70
CA ARG A 138 12.13 -23.84 -4.37
C ARG A 138 13.63 -23.59 -4.47
N GLN A 139 14.07 -22.67 -5.34
CA GLN A 139 15.48 -22.25 -5.45
C GLN A 139 15.88 -21.32 -4.29
N ILE A 140 15.08 -20.31 -4.00
CA ILE A 140 15.34 -19.32 -2.93
C ILE A 140 15.22 -19.96 -1.56
N ARG A 141 14.26 -20.87 -1.36
CA ARG A 141 13.91 -21.53 -0.08
C ARG A 141 13.69 -20.52 1.05
N PRO A 142 12.81 -19.52 0.88
CA PRO A 142 12.59 -18.53 1.91
C PRO A 142 12.00 -19.19 3.16
N GLU A 143 12.44 -18.74 4.35
CA GLU A 143 11.86 -19.18 5.61
C GLU A 143 10.48 -18.55 5.83
N VAL A 144 10.30 -17.29 5.35
CA VAL A 144 9.02 -16.58 5.34
C VAL A 144 8.76 -16.04 3.94
N LEU A 145 7.53 -16.20 3.44
CA LEU A 145 7.02 -15.49 2.27
C LEU A 145 5.96 -14.49 2.71
N GLN A 146 6.22 -13.18 2.51
CA GLN A 146 5.22 -12.11 2.60
C GLN A 146 4.64 -11.85 1.20
N THR A 147 3.33 -11.89 1.07
CA THR A 147 2.63 -11.49 -0.16
C THR A 147 1.96 -10.13 0.02
N TRP A 148 1.67 -9.43 -1.09
CA TRP A 148 1.16 -8.08 -1.08
C TRP A 148 -0.07 -7.96 -1.97
N MET A 149 -1.22 -7.67 -1.36
CA MET A 149 -2.53 -7.54 -2.00
C MET A 149 -3.16 -8.88 -2.43
N HIS A 150 -4.47 -8.88 -2.52
CA HIS A 150 -5.33 -10.09 -2.61
C HIS A 150 -4.92 -11.14 -3.65
N HIS A 151 -4.55 -10.70 -4.87
CA HIS A 151 -4.16 -11.64 -5.92
C HIS A 151 -2.81 -12.30 -5.63
N ALA A 152 -1.85 -11.53 -5.13
CA ALA A 152 -0.56 -12.07 -4.71
C ALA A 152 -0.73 -12.94 -3.45
N ASP A 153 -1.62 -12.56 -2.52
CA ASP A 153 -1.94 -13.34 -1.33
C ASP A 153 -2.46 -14.72 -1.70
N PHE A 154 -3.48 -14.78 -2.56
CA PHE A 154 -4.07 -16.03 -2.97
C PHE A 154 -3.10 -16.89 -3.79
N VAL A 155 -2.56 -16.34 -4.89
CA VAL A 155 -1.71 -17.11 -5.81
C VAL A 155 -0.35 -17.40 -5.20
N GLY A 156 0.31 -16.39 -4.64
CA GLY A 156 1.62 -16.52 -4.01
C GLY A 156 1.58 -17.45 -2.81
N GLY A 157 0.54 -17.34 -1.99
CA GLY A 157 0.35 -18.19 -0.82
C GLY A 157 0.22 -19.66 -1.17
N TRP A 158 -0.64 -20.02 -2.15
CA TRP A 158 -0.77 -21.40 -2.60
C TRP A 158 0.49 -21.92 -3.30
N CYS A 159 1.15 -21.11 -4.13
CA CYS A 159 2.43 -21.47 -4.73
C CYS A 159 3.51 -21.74 -3.68
N ALA A 160 3.53 -20.95 -2.61
CA ALA A 160 4.44 -21.14 -1.48
C ALA A 160 4.23 -22.49 -0.80
N ARG A 161 2.97 -22.82 -0.48
CA ARG A 161 2.63 -24.12 0.12
C ARG A 161 3.07 -25.29 -0.76
N ILE A 162 2.86 -25.20 -2.09
CA ILE A 162 3.30 -26.20 -3.06
C ILE A 162 4.83 -26.27 -3.16
N ALA A 163 5.50 -25.14 -3.04
CA ALA A 163 6.96 -25.07 -3.05
C ALA A 163 7.60 -25.60 -1.76
N GLY A 164 6.81 -25.83 -0.68
CA GLY A 164 7.28 -26.28 0.62
C GLY A 164 7.56 -25.19 1.62
N VAL A 165 7.26 -23.91 1.30
CA VAL A 165 7.37 -22.78 2.23
C VAL A 165 6.24 -22.86 3.26
N LYS A 166 6.61 -23.08 4.53
CA LYS A 166 5.65 -23.30 5.62
C LYS A 166 5.12 -22.01 6.25
N LYS A 167 5.88 -20.96 6.21
CA LYS A 167 5.57 -19.69 6.85
C LYS A 167 5.18 -18.66 5.79
N VAL A 168 3.87 -18.40 5.69
CA VAL A 168 3.30 -17.46 4.72
C VAL A 168 2.60 -16.34 5.47
N VAL A 169 2.91 -15.10 5.11
CA VAL A 169 2.27 -13.90 5.64
C VAL A 169 1.56 -13.20 4.48
N TRP A 170 0.26 -12.94 4.62
CA TRP A 170 -0.50 -12.14 3.67
C TRP A 170 -0.48 -10.67 4.05
N GLY A 171 -0.55 -9.76 3.06
CA GLY A 171 -0.51 -8.31 3.25
C GLY A 171 -1.71 -7.60 2.66
N ILE A 172 -2.60 -7.09 3.51
CA ILE A 172 -3.81 -6.35 3.13
C ILE A 172 -3.54 -4.85 3.23
N HIS A 173 -3.62 -4.15 2.08
CA HIS A 173 -3.40 -2.70 1.99
C HIS A 173 -4.58 -1.94 1.36
N CYS A 174 -5.77 -2.55 1.32
CA CYS A 174 -7.02 -1.92 0.88
C CYS A 174 -8.20 -2.46 1.69
N ARG A 175 -9.31 -1.75 1.72
CA ARG A 175 -10.54 -2.16 2.40
C ARG A 175 -11.35 -3.14 1.55
N GLU A 176 -11.33 -2.94 0.25
CA GLU A 176 -12.18 -3.68 -0.69
C GLU A 176 -11.34 -4.39 -1.73
N ILE A 177 -11.79 -5.54 -2.17
CA ILE A 177 -11.28 -6.18 -3.37
C ILE A 177 -11.96 -5.49 -4.54
N HIS A 178 -11.21 -4.59 -5.22
CA HIS A 178 -11.75 -3.79 -6.29
C HIS A 178 -12.15 -4.62 -7.50
N THR A 179 -13.35 -4.33 -8.03
CA THR A 179 -13.82 -4.84 -9.30
C THR A 179 -13.40 -3.90 -10.42
N ASN A 180 -12.94 -4.45 -11.54
CA ASN A 180 -12.79 -3.65 -12.75
C ASN A 180 -14.17 -3.39 -13.36
N PRO A 181 -14.35 -2.25 -14.06
CA PRO A 181 -15.55 -2.04 -14.87
C PRO A 181 -15.76 -3.22 -15.82
N GLY A 182 -16.91 -3.89 -15.72
CA GLY A 182 -17.24 -5.08 -16.50
C GLY A 182 -17.03 -6.43 -15.81
N ASP A 183 -16.48 -6.46 -14.59
CA ASP A 183 -16.42 -7.69 -13.80
C ASP A 183 -17.83 -8.09 -13.31
N SER A 184 -18.15 -9.37 -13.43
CA SER A 184 -19.40 -9.92 -12.89
C SER A 184 -19.37 -9.93 -11.36
N GLU A 185 -20.36 -9.34 -10.71
CA GLU A 185 -20.51 -9.36 -9.24
C GLU A 185 -20.46 -10.78 -8.66
N ILE A 186 -21.07 -11.75 -9.35
CA ILE A 186 -21.10 -13.15 -8.92
C ILE A 186 -19.68 -13.71 -8.88
N LYS A 187 -18.86 -13.44 -9.90
CA LYS A 187 -17.47 -13.90 -9.95
C LYS A 187 -16.64 -13.25 -8.86
N MET A 188 -16.86 -11.98 -8.58
CA MET A 188 -16.16 -11.26 -7.53
C MET A 188 -16.52 -11.82 -6.15
N ARG A 189 -17.82 -11.99 -5.85
CA ARG A 189 -18.27 -12.61 -4.59
C ARG A 189 -17.71 -14.02 -4.41
N ALA A 190 -17.66 -14.81 -5.48
CA ALA A 190 -17.07 -16.15 -5.45
C ALA A 190 -15.56 -16.09 -5.16
N PHE A 191 -14.83 -15.14 -5.75
CA PHE A 191 -13.41 -14.93 -5.47
C PHE A 191 -13.17 -14.45 -4.03
N GLN A 192 -13.99 -13.51 -3.54
CA GLN A 192 -13.94 -13.05 -2.15
C GLN A 192 -14.15 -14.20 -1.16
N ALA A 193 -15.18 -15.03 -1.38
CA ALA A 193 -15.43 -16.21 -0.55
C ALA A 193 -14.28 -17.22 -0.59
N LEU A 194 -13.68 -17.43 -1.77
CA LEU A 194 -12.57 -18.35 -1.95
C LEU A 194 -11.30 -17.87 -1.22
N ILE A 195 -10.97 -16.60 -1.33
CA ILE A 195 -9.80 -16.04 -0.66
C ILE A 195 -10.02 -15.96 0.85
N GLY A 196 -11.25 -15.62 1.31
CA GLY A 196 -11.63 -15.67 2.71
C GLY A 196 -11.46 -17.08 3.29
N ALA A 197 -11.99 -18.12 2.63
CA ALA A 197 -11.81 -19.50 3.06
C ALA A 197 -10.33 -19.94 3.05
N SER A 198 -9.55 -19.48 2.06
CA SER A 198 -8.11 -19.77 1.98
C SER A 198 -7.31 -19.13 3.11
N SER A 199 -7.81 -18.04 3.71
CA SER A 199 -7.15 -17.35 4.83
C SER A 199 -7.05 -18.21 6.10
N HIS A 200 -7.87 -19.26 6.21
CA HIS A 200 -7.83 -20.21 7.33
C HIS A 200 -6.79 -21.33 7.14
N LEU A 201 -6.26 -21.50 5.92
CA LEU A 201 -5.43 -22.64 5.55
C LEU A 201 -4.02 -22.25 5.10
N VAL A 202 -3.90 -21.11 4.42
CA VAL A 202 -2.68 -20.73 3.72
C VAL A 202 -1.77 -19.84 4.56
N PRO A 203 -2.18 -18.65 5.02
CA PRO A 203 -1.28 -17.79 5.78
C PRO A 203 -1.11 -18.29 7.21
N THR A 204 0.08 -18.08 7.75
CA THR A 204 0.35 -18.21 9.19
C THR A 204 -0.11 -16.93 9.91
N ARG A 205 0.02 -15.79 9.24
CA ARG A 205 -0.46 -14.47 9.68
C ARG A 205 -0.95 -13.65 8.49
N VAL A 206 -1.83 -12.71 8.77
CA VAL A 206 -2.31 -11.71 7.81
C VAL A 206 -2.02 -10.33 8.42
N ILE A 207 -1.15 -9.55 7.81
CA ILE A 207 -0.87 -8.17 8.21
C ILE A 207 -1.84 -7.26 7.46
N SER A 208 -2.55 -6.40 8.18
CA SER A 208 -3.35 -5.34 7.60
C SER A 208 -2.81 -3.98 8.00
N CYS A 209 -2.68 -3.06 7.05
CA CYS A 209 -2.26 -1.69 7.32
C CYS A 209 -3.35 -0.85 8.01
N SER A 210 -4.61 -1.34 8.05
CA SER A 210 -5.77 -0.63 8.59
C SER A 210 -6.56 -1.50 9.53
N ALA A 211 -6.94 -0.94 10.69
CA ALA A 211 -7.83 -1.60 11.63
C ALA A 211 -9.24 -1.76 11.04
N ALA A 212 -9.73 -0.75 10.31
CA ALA A 212 -11.01 -0.83 9.61
C ALA A 212 -11.00 -1.93 8.53
N ALA A 213 -9.91 -2.08 7.78
CA ALA A 213 -9.78 -3.13 6.78
C ALA A 213 -9.81 -4.55 7.39
N ILE A 214 -9.38 -4.73 8.65
CA ILE A 214 -9.52 -6.02 9.35
C ILE A 214 -10.99 -6.39 9.47
N GLU A 215 -11.83 -5.45 9.93
CA GLU A 215 -13.27 -5.70 10.11
C GLU A 215 -13.95 -6.03 8.77
N ASP A 216 -13.61 -5.26 7.72
CA ASP A 216 -14.14 -5.50 6.38
C ASP A 216 -13.79 -6.93 5.88
N HIS A 217 -12.52 -7.35 6.04
CA HIS A 217 -12.07 -8.68 5.58
C HIS A 217 -12.63 -9.81 6.44
N VAL A 218 -12.79 -9.61 7.76
CA VAL A 218 -13.48 -10.59 8.61
C VAL A 218 -14.92 -10.79 8.15
N SER A 219 -15.62 -9.70 7.74
CA SER A 219 -16.97 -9.80 7.17
C SER A 219 -17.01 -10.57 5.85
N LEU A 220 -15.89 -10.61 5.11
CA LEU A 220 -15.72 -11.41 3.89
C LEU A 220 -15.26 -12.86 4.16
N GLY A 221 -15.20 -13.27 5.44
CA GLY A 221 -14.85 -14.63 5.84
C GLY A 221 -13.37 -14.90 6.09
N TYR A 222 -12.55 -13.86 6.28
CA TYR A 222 -11.16 -14.02 6.70
C TYR A 222 -11.06 -14.46 8.17
N SER A 223 -9.99 -15.20 8.48
CA SER A 223 -9.70 -15.65 9.85
C SER A 223 -9.25 -14.49 10.73
N ARG A 224 -10.10 -14.04 11.65
CA ARG A 224 -9.79 -12.98 12.63
C ARG A 224 -8.54 -13.30 13.44
N GLN A 225 -8.35 -14.54 13.84
CA GLN A 225 -7.25 -14.98 14.71
C GLN A 225 -5.87 -14.88 14.05
N SER A 226 -5.83 -14.93 12.72
CA SER A 226 -4.59 -14.79 11.94
C SER A 226 -4.24 -13.33 11.64
N MET A 227 -5.15 -12.37 11.86
CA MET A 227 -4.97 -10.97 11.45
C MET A 227 -4.24 -10.16 12.51
N THR A 228 -3.31 -9.34 12.07
CA THR A 228 -2.53 -8.41 12.89
C THR A 228 -2.55 -7.04 12.23
N TRP A 229 -2.84 -6.00 13.00
CA TRP A 229 -2.76 -4.62 12.52
C TRP A 229 -1.32 -4.10 12.64
N VAL A 230 -0.74 -3.69 11.52
CA VAL A 230 0.53 -2.97 11.45
C VAL A 230 0.34 -1.80 10.49
N PRO A 231 0.22 -0.57 10.97
CA PRO A 231 -0.01 0.59 10.13
C PRO A 231 1.16 0.81 9.16
N ASN A 232 0.87 1.49 8.05
CA ASN A 232 1.92 1.94 7.13
C ASN A 232 2.89 2.88 7.84
N GLY A 233 4.13 2.93 7.36
CA GLY A 233 5.15 3.88 7.79
C GLY A 233 5.68 4.69 6.61
N ILE A 234 6.17 5.90 6.92
CA ILE A 234 6.80 6.79 5.96
C ILE A 234 8.19 7.20 6.45
N ASP A 235 9.04 7.60 5.54
CA ASP A 235 10.33 8.22 5.88
C ASP A 235 10.12 9.66 6.37
N THR A 236 10.01 9.83 7.69
CA THR A 236 9.80 11.13 8.33
C THR A 236 11.01 12.06 8.24
N SER A 237 12.17 11.57 7.83
CA SER A 237 13.36 12.37 7.54
C SER A 237 13.35 12.95 6.13
N ARG A 238 12.66 12.29 5.20
CA ARG A 238 12.44 12.76 3.83
C ARG A 238 11.29 13.76 3.73
N PHE A 239 10.20 13.50 4.45
CA PHE A 239 9.03 14.38 4.49
C PHE A 239 9.18 15.35 5.65
N VAL A 240 9.68 16.55 5.35
CA VAL A 240 9.98 17.60 6.32
C VAL A 240 9.39 18.95 5.87
N PRO A 241 9.14 19.89 6.78
CA PRO A 241 8.89 21.28 6.41
C PRO A 241 10.05 21.82 5.57
N ASP A 242 9.74 22.47 4.44
CA ASP A 242 10.74 23.00 3.51
C ASP A 242 10.26 24.35 2.93
N ALA A 243 10.79 25.43 3.44
CA ALA A 243 10.43 26.77 3.04
C ALA A 243 10.89 27.11 1.60
N GLU A 244 12.02 26.54 1.16
CA GLU A 244 12.52 26.73 -0.19
C GLU A 244 11.59 26.03 -1.21
N ALA A 245 11.22 24.76 -0.94
CA ALA A 245 10.25 24.04 -1.76
C ALA A 245 8.89 24.75 -1.79
N ARG A 246 8.43 25.31 -0.65
CA ARG A 246 7.20 26.10 -0.58
C ARG A 246 7.24 27.28 -1.56
N THR A 247 8.24 28.13 -1.45
CA THR A 247 8.37 29.32 -2.30
C THR A 247 8.53 28.93 -3.77
N ALA A 248 9.38 27.94 -4.08
CA ALA A 248 9.63 27.50 -5.45
C ALA A 248 8.37 26.96 -6.13
N LEU A 249 7.61 26.08 -5.44
CA LEU A 249 6.41 25.46 -6.01
C LEU A 249 5.23 26.43 -6.09
N ARG A 250 5.07 27.34 -5.12
CA ARG A 250 4.04 28.39 -5.23
C ARG A 250 4.33 29.33 -6.40
N HIS A 251 5.61 29.64 -6.66
CA HIS A 251 6.01 30.42 -7.86
C HIS A 251 5.73 29.64 -9.15
N GLU A 252 6.07 28.33 -9.21
CA GLU A 252 5.75 27.46 -10.36
C GLU A 252 4.25 27.46 -10.68
N LEU A 253 3.41 27.36 -9.64
CA LEU A 253 1.96 27.37 -9.76
C LEU A 253 1.36 28.78 -9.90
N ARG A 254 2.17 29.85 -9.82
CA ARG A 254 1.72 31.25 -9.79
C ARG A 254 0.74 31.54 -8.66
N VAL A 255 0.96 30.95 -7.48
CA VAL A 255 0.18 31.16 -6.27
C VAL A 255 0.89 32.19 -5.41
N PRO A 256 0.25 33.33 -5.04
CA PRO A 256 0.83 34.29 -4.13
C PRO A 256 1.18 33.65 -2.78
N GLU A 257 2.27 34.13 -2.14
CA GLU A 257 2.69 33.59 -0.83
C GLU A 257 1.61 33.73 0.26
N SER A 258 0.82 34.81 0.21
CA SER A 258 -0.24 35.11 1.16
C SER A 258 -1.57 34.38 0.84
N ALA A 259 -1.75 33.83 -0.36
CA ALA A 259 -2.98 33.20 -0.75
C ALA A 259 -3.08 31.76 -0.15
N PRO A 260 -4.23 31.36 0.42
CA PRO A 260 -4.43 29.99 0.86
C PRO A 260 -4.29 29.00 -0.30
N LEU A 261 -3.58 27.89 -0.09
CA LEU A 261 -3.44 26.79 -1.06
C LEU A 261 -3.87 25.47 -0.44
N ILE A 262 -4.97 24.93 -0.94
CA ILE A 262 -5.49 23.61 -0.53
C ILE A 262 -5.08 22.57 -1.58
N GLY A 263 -4.44 21.47 -1.15
CA GLY A 263 -3.93 20.45 -2.06
C GLY A 263 -4.60 19.10 -1.92
N PHE A 264 -4.78 18.45 -3.08
CA PHE A 264 -5.05 17.05 -3.22
C PHE A 264 -3.85 16.37 -3.91
N ILE A 265 -3.38 15.24 -3.38
CA ILE A 265 -2.29 14.48 -3.98
C ILE A 265 -2.74 13.02 -4.13
N GLY A 266 -2.77 12.53 -5.36
CA GLY A 266 -3.19 11.16 -5.64
C GLY A 266 -3.72 10.98 -7.06
N ARG A 267 -3.86 9.72 -7.49
CA ARG A 267 -4.42 9.40 -8.80
C ARG A 267 -5.87 9.89 -8.91
N PHE A 268 -6.27 10.38 -10.09
CA PHE A 268 -7.64 10.73 -10.38
C PHE A 268 -8.45 9.44 -10.60
N HIS A 269 -9.17 9.04 -9.57
CA HIS A 269 -9.98 7.83 -9.56
C HIS A 269 -11.30 8.11 -8.86
N GLU A 270 -12.38 7.45 -9.25
CA GLU A 270 -13.72 7.69 -8.70
C GLU A 270 -13.81 7.52 -7.18
N MET A 271 -12.99 6.63 -6.60
CA MET A 271 -12.90 6.44 -5.15
C MET A 271 -12.37 7.65 -4.40
N LYS A 272 -11.63 8.54 -5.07
CA LYS A 272 -11.09 9.78 -4.48
C LYS A 272 -12.13 10.90 -4.43
N ASP A 273 -13.25 10.73 -5.12
CA ASP A 273 -14.40 11.65 -5.16
C ASP A 273 -14.03 13.13 -5.37
N LEU A 274 -13.23 13.38 -6.41
CA LEU A 274 -12.82 14.73 -6.78
C LEU A 274 -14.00 15.65 -7.08
N SER A 275 -15.21 15.10 -7.40
CA SER A 275 -16.42 15.88 -7.55
C SER A 275 -16.83 16.58 -6.27
N THR A 276 -16.85 15.86 -5.14
CA THR A 276 -17.11 16.43 -3.81
C THR A 276 -16.03 17.46 -3.44
N TRP A 277 -14.74 17.17 -3.71
CA TRP A 277 -13.62 18.06 -3.44
C TRP A 277 -13.73 19.39 -4.20
N LEU A 278 -14.01 19.36 -5.51
CA LEU A 278 -14.15 20.57 -6.34
C LEU A 278 -15.42 21.38 -5.98
N ARG A 279 -16.51 20.70 -5.61
CA ARG A 279 -17.73 21.40 -5.12
C ARG A 279 -17.47 22.12 -3.80
N ALA A 280 -16.73 21.48 -2.88
CA ALA A 280 -16.28 22.13 -1.65
C ALA A 280 -15.40 23.34 -1.96
N GLY A 281 -14.50 23.23 -2.96
CA GLY A 281 -13.69 24.35 -3.45
C GLY A 281 -14.53 25.51 -3.96
N ALA A 282 -15.57 25.24 -4.73
CA ALA A 282 -16.49 26.28 -5.20
C ALA A 282 -17.19 26.99 -4.03
N LEU A 283 -17.65 26.24 -3.02
CA LEU A 283 -18.28 26.81 -1.82
C LEU A 283 -17.30 27.66 -1.00
N LEU A 284 -16.05 27.27 -0.89
CA LEU A 284 -15.05 28.05 -0.17
C LEU A 284 -14.67 29.33 -0.94
N GLN A 285 -14.51 29.27 -2.28
CA GLN A 285 -14.20 30.45 -3.09
C GLN A 285 -15.30 31.51 -3.03
N MET A 286 -16.57 31.18 -2.79
CA MET A 286 -17.63 32.17 -2.57
C MET A 286 -17.41 33.00 -1.30
N ARG A 287 -16.67 32.48 -0.31
CA ARG A 287 -16.35 33.15 0.98
C ARG A 287 -14.95 33.71 1.00
N LYS A 288 -14.00 33.01 0.38
CA LYS A 288 -12.57 33.33 0.30
C LYS A 288 -12.10 33.26 -1.15
N PRO A 289 -12.41 34.28 -1.97
CA PRO A 289 -12.13 34.25 -3.41
C PRO A 289 -10.64 34.18 -3.76
N GLU A 290 -9.74 34.49 -2.82
CA GLU A 290 -8.29 34.37 -2.97
C GLU A 290 -7.75 32.95 -2.83
N THR A 291 -8.60 31.94 -2.50
CA THR A 291 -8.15 30.57 -2.25
C THR A 291 -7.79 29.87 -3.55
N HIS A 292 -6.59 29.33 -3.60
CA HIS A 292 -6.09 28.46 -4.67
C HIS A 292 -6.25 26.98 -4.32
N PHE A 293 -6.36 26.16 -5.36
CA PHE A 293 -6.52 24.71 -5.25
C PHE A 293 -5.51 24.00 -6.14
N TRP A 294 -4.88 22.96 -5.63
CA TRP A 294 -3.90 22.18 -6.39
C TRP A 294 -4.23 20.69 -6.36
N LEU A 295 -4.46 20.09 -7.54
CA LEU A 295 -4.65 18.68 -7.74
C LEU A 295 -3.39 18.10 -8.41
N CYS A 296 -2.60 17.34 -7.63
CA CYS A 296 -1.36 16.72 -8.07
C CYS A 296 -1.57 15.21 -8.24
N GLY A 297 -1.33 14.70 -9.46
CA GLY A 297 -1.44 13.27 -9.78
C GLY A 297 -2.28 12.96 -11.02
N GLY A 298 -2.62 13.97 -11.80
CA GLY A 298 -3.31 13.89 -13.09
C GLY A 298 -3.51 15.26 -13.70
N GLU A 299 -3.74 15.29 -15.01
CA GLU A 299 -4.03 16.50 -15.76
C GLU A 299 -5.55 16.76 -15.81
N GLU A 300 -5.97 18.01 -16.07
CA GLU A 300 -7.38 18.40 -16.14
C GLU A 300 -8.19 17.52 -17.13
N HIS A 301 -7.60 17.17 -18.25
CA HIS A 301 -8.26 16.35 -19.28
C HIS A 301 -8.51 14.90 -18.84
N GLU A 302 -7.86 14.44 -17.78
CA GLU A 302 -8.03 13.10 -17.18
C GLU A 302 -9.19 13.06 -16.16
N LEU A 303 -9.79 14.21 -15.84
CA LEU A 303 -10.99 14.26 -15.00
C LEU A 303 -12.16 13.56 -15.68
N GLY A 304 -12.85 12.68 -14.94
CA GLY A 304 -14.12 12.14 -15.37
C GLY A 304 -15.24 13.20 -15.47
N ASP A 305 -16.37 12.83 -16.02
CA ASP A 305 -17.46 13.79 -16.31
C ASP A 305 -17.96 14.53 -15.05
N CYS A 306 -18.17 13.82 -13.93
CA CYS A 306 -18.68 14.45 -12.71
C CYS A 306 -17.69 15.46 -12.09
N PRO A 307 -16.40 15.17 -11.91
CA PRO A 307 -15.42 16.16 -11.46
C PRO A 307 -15.29 17.32 -12.44
N ARG A 308 -15.32 17.08 -13.76
CA ARG A 308 -15.27 18.13 -14.77
C ARG A 308 -16.46 19.08 -14.69
N ALA A 309 -17.68 18.55 -14.49
CA ALA A 309 -18.85 19.35 -14.24
C ALA A 309 -18.74 20.17 -12.95
N SER A 310 -18.16 19.60 -11.89
CA SER A 310 -17.91 20.32 -10.63
C SER A 310 -16.87 21.44 -10.80
N LEU A 311 -15.83 21.22 -11.60
CA LEU A 311 -14.82 22.23 -11.93
C LEU A 311 -15.44 23.39 -12.72
N SER A 312 -16.38 23.14 -13.63
CA SER A 312 -16.97 24.17 -14.47
C SER A 312 -17.79 25.21 -13.71
N VAL A 313 -18.26 24.88 -12.51
CA VAL A 313 -19.05 25.79 -11.65
C VAL A 313 -18.22 26.51 -10.60
N MET A 314 -16.89 26.34 -10.58
CA MET A 314 -16.01 27.06 -9.66
C MET A 314 -15.93 28.55 -10.03
N PRO A 315 -16.13 29.47 -9.05
CA PRO A 315 -16.11 30.92 -9.30
C PRO A 315 -14.80 31.44 -9.88
N HIS A 316 -13.68 30.92 -9.38
CA HIS A 316 -12.33 31.31 -9.77
C HIS A 316 -11.53 30.12 -10.30
N ARG A 317 -11.98 29.60 -11.48
CA ARG A 317 -11.35 28.42 -12.10
C ARG A 317 -9.85 28.60 -12.41
N ASN A 318 -9.39 29.80 -12.69
CA ASN A 318 -7.99 30.14 -12.94
C ASN A 318 -7.08 29.95 -11.70
N GLN A 319 -7.67 29.76 -10.51
CA GLN A 319 -6.96 29.43 -9.27
C GLN A 319 -6.95 27.92 -8.97
N VAL A 320 -7.42 27.10 -9.92
CA VAL A 320 -7.35 25.63 -9.81
C VAL A 320 -6.21 25.13 -10.68
N HIS A 321 -5.22 24.53 -10.06
CA HIS A 321 -3.99 24.06 -10.69
C HIS A 321 -3.99 22.54 -10.79
N PHE A 322 -3.53 22.01 -11.92
CA PHE A 322 -3.38 20.59 -12.17
C PHE A 322 -1.94 20.29 -12.53
N THR A 323 -1.40 19.23 -11.97
CA THR A 323 -0.09 18.70 -12.36
C THR A 323 -0.14 17.19 -12.42
N ALA A 324 0.53 16.61 -13.40
CA ALA A 324 0.76 15.17 -13.46
C ALA A 324 1.43 14.66 -12.18
N PHE A 325 1.53 13.36 -12.05
CA PHE A 325 2.24 12.74 -10.93
C PHE A 325 3.70 13.22 -10.89
N ARG A 326 4.15 13.64 -9.70
CA ARG A 326 5.52 14.15 -9.48
C ARG A 326 6.39 13.09 -8.82
N ASP A 327 7.66 13.06 -9.22
CA ASP A 327 8.68 12.17 -8.64
C ASP A 327 9.28 12.69 -7.32
N ASP A 328 8.95 13.94 -6.95
CA ASP A 328 9.43 14.65 -5.75
C ASP A 328 8.29 14.99 -4.75
N PRO A 329 7.47 14.01 -4.31
CA PRO A 329 6.29 14.27 -3.47
C PRO A 329 6.65 14.99 -2.16
N GLN A 330 7.86 14.79 -1.62
CA GLN A 330 8.33 15.45 -0.40
C GLN A 330 8.42 16.98 -0.53
N ARG A 331 8.53 17.52 -1.76
CA ARG A 331 8.52 18.96 -2.01
C ARG A 331 7.11 19.53 -2.21
N VAL A 332 6.13 18.67 -2.51
CA VAL A 332 4.75 19.07 -2.82
C VAL A 332 4.03 19.56 -1.58
N TYR A 333 4.08 18.76 -0.50
CA TYR A 333 3.34 19.07 0.74
C TYR A 333 3.71 20.42 1.37
N PRO A 334 5.00 20.82 1.46
CA PRO A 334 5.36 22.12 2.06
C PRO A 334 4.75 23.33 1.37
N ALA A 335 4.32 23.22 0.10
CA ALA A 335 3.66 24.32 -0.61
C ALA A 335 2.24 24.61 -0.10
N LEU A 336 1.61 23.64 0.56
CA LEU A 336 0.21 23.68 0.97
C LEU A 336 0.01 24.39 2.31
N ASP A 337 -1.19 24.92 2.52
CA ASP A 337 -1.70 25.35 3.83
C ASP A 337 -2.64 24.30 4.43
N VAL A 338 -3.33 23.51 3.57
CA VAL A 338 -4.16 22.38 3.96
C VAL A 338 -4.00 21.26 2.94
N PHE A 339 -3.75 20.04 3.41
CA PHE A 339 -3.87 18.84 2.59
C PHE A 339 -5.27 18.24 2.74
N SER A 340 -5.90 17.77 1.66
CA SER A 340 -7.27 17.27 1.77
C SER A 340 -7.56 16.07 0.87
N LEU A 341 -8.28 15.10 1.44
CA LEU A 341 -8.86 13.95 0.74
C LEU A 341 -10.38 13.94 0.91
N SER A 342 -11.11 13.71 -0.17
CA SER A 342 -12.58 13.53 -0.21
C SER A 342 -12.99 12.08 -0.49
N SER A 343 -12.10 11.13 -0.26
CA SER A 343 -12.24 9.74 -0.68
C SER A 343 -13.50 9.07 -0.13
N ARG A 344 -14.08 8.17 -0.93
CA ARG A 344 -15.20 7.29 -0.52
C ARG A 344 -14.71 6.05 0.21
N THR A 345 -13.47 5.65 -0.06
CA THR A 345 -12.84 4.49 0.58
C THR A 345 -11.32 4.68 0.62
N GLU A 346 -10.74 4.40 1.75
CA GLU A 346 -9.29 4.33 2.02
C GLU A 346 -9.05 3.23 3.05
N ALA A 347 -7.85 2.65 3.06
CA ALA A 347 -7.42 1.82 4.19
C ALA A 347 -6.59 2.67 5.16
N CYS A 348 -5.36 2.99 4.77
CA CYS A 348 -4.40 3.74 5.56
C CYS A 348 -3.59 4.64 4.60
N PRO A 349 -4.13 5.83 4.22
CA PRO A 349 -3.52 6.66 3.18
C PRO A 349 -2.21 7.28 3.64
N MET A 350 -1.11 6.92 2.97
CA MET A 350 0.23 7.43 3.27
C MET A 350 0.33 8.94 3.04
N THR A 351 -0.43 9.49 2.11
CA THR A 351 -0.45 10.93 1.79
C THR A 351 -0.84 11.81 2.97
N ILE A 352 -1.70 11.31 3.88
CA ILE A 352 -2.00 12.00 5.15
C ILE A 352 -0.75 12.04 6.04
N MET A 353 -0.07 10.90 6.20
CA MET A 353 1.13 10.80 7.03
C MET A 353 2.26 11.69 6.49
N GLU A 354 2.43 11.72 5.17
CA GLU A 354 3.40 12.54 4.45
C GLU A 354 3.13 14.03 4.65
N ALA A 355 1.86 14.47 4.48
CA ALA A 355 1.45 15.85 4.73
C ALA A 355 1.69 16.26 6.18
N MET A 356 1.25 15.46 7.14
CA MET A 356 1.45 15.69 8.56
C MET A 356 2.93 15.74 8.94
N SER A 357 3.76 14.91 8.31
CA SER A 357 5.22 14.91 8.53
C SER A 357 5.86 16.21 8.05
N CYS A 358 5.32 16.84 7.00
CA CYS A 358 5.69 18.18 6.56
C CYS A 358 5.08 19.30 7.42
N GLY A 359 4.33 18.96 8.48
CA GLY A 359 3.67 19.94 9.36
C GLY A 359 2.38 20.50 8.79
N ILE A 360 1.81 19.90 7.73
CA ILE A 360 0.61 20.39 7.06
C ILE A 360 -0.64 19.77 7.69
N PRO A 361 -1.61 20.60 8.17
CA PRO A 361 -2.87 20.09 8.68
C PRO A 361 -3.70 19.45 7.58
N CYS A 362 -4.47 18.43 7.94
CA CYS A 362 -5.22 17.64 6.98
C CYS A 362 -6.73 17.72 7.23
N VAL A 363 -7.51 17.72 6.13
CA VAL A 363 -8.96 17.50 6.17
C VAL A 363 -9.31 16.29 5.32
N THR A 364 -10.06 15.33 5.87
CA THR A 364 -10.38 14.10 5.16
C THR A 364 -11.77 13.60 5.51
N THR A 365 -12.33 12.82 4.62
CA THR A 365 -13.57 12.08 4.88
C THR A 365 -13.36 10.96 5.90
N ASP A 366 -14.42 10.58 6.62
CA ASP A 366 -14.43 9.50 7.61
C ASP A 366 -14.49 8.14 6.92
N VAL A 367 -13.32 7.68 6.46
CA VAL A 367 -13.17 6.38 5.78
C VAL A 367 -11.91 5.66 6.25
N GLY A 368 -12.00 4.36 6.42
CA GLY A 368 -10.87 3.54 6.86
C GLY A 368 -10.27 4.02 8.17
N ASP A 369 -8.96 4.18 8.21
CA ASP A 369 -8.25 4.68 9.39
C ASP A 369 -8.00 6.20 9.34
N CYS A 370 -8.63 6.96 8.42
CA CYS A 370 -8.37 8.41 8.28
C CYS A 370 -8.59 9.19 9.58
N ALA A 371 -9.70 8.94 10.29
CA ALA A 371 -9.96 9.58 11.57
C ALA A 371 -8.87 9.26 12.61
N ARG A 372 -8.43 7.99 12.65
CA ARG A 372 -7.34 7.54 13.53
C ARG A 372 -6.02 8.22 13.19
N LEU A 373 -5.72 8.40 11.91
CA LEU A 373 -4.48 9.06 11.47
C LEU A 373 -4.44 10.52 11.90
N LEU A 374 -5.57 11.22 11.78
CA LEU A 374 -5.68 12.67 12.03
C LEU A 374 -5.80 13.07 13.49
N GLU A 375 -5.85 12.14 14.43
CA GLU A 375 -6.08 12.45 15.84
C GLU A 375 -5.20 13.63 16.32
N GLY A 376 -5.83 14.79 16.59
CA GLY A 376 -5.17 16.01 17.02
C GLY A 376 -4.55 16.89 15.92
N ALA A 377 -4.53 16.47 14.64
CA ALA A 377 -3.79 17.16 13.57
C ALA A 377 -4.67 17.61 12.39
N GLY A 378 -5.98 17.59 12.51
CA GLY A 378 -6.85 17.96 11.40
C GLY A 378 -8.34 17.81 11.68
N ARG A 379 -9.14 17.69 10.60
CA ARG A 379 -10.60 17.53 10.67
C ARG A 379 -11.05 16.34 9.85
N VAL A 380 -12.07 15.65 10.34
CA VAL A 380 -12.74 14.56 9.66
C VAL A 380 -14.18 14.97 9.35
N VAL A 381 -14.63 14.72 8.13
CA VAL A 381 -15.95 15.10 7.64
C VAL A 381 -16.69 13.90 7.04
N PRO A 382 -18.02 13.95 6.89
CA PRO A 382 -18.76 12.88 6.22
C PRO A 382 -18.35 12.73 4.75
N VAL A 383 -18.50 11.53 4.20
CA VAL A 383 -18.33 11.27 2.76
C VAL A 383 -19.39 11.97 1.93
N ARG A 384 -19.07 12.45 0.73
CA ARG A 384 -19.98 13.12 -0.19
C ARG A 384 -20.66 14.37 0.36
N ASP A 385 -20.01 15.02 1.33
CA ASP A 385 -20.50 16.24 1.94
C ASP A 385 -19.56 17.43 1.64
N PRO A 386 -19.77 18.14 0.52
CA PRO A 386 -18.91 19.26 0.14
C PRO A 386 -19.07 20.47 1.09
N GLU A 387 -20.22 20.64 1.74
CA GLU A 387 -20.49 21.71 2.68
C GLU A 387 -19.61 21.54 3.95
N SER A 388 -19.64 20.36 4.55
CA SER A 388 -18.79 20.05 5.72
C SER A 388 -17.31 20.12 5.37
N LEU A 389 -16.92 19.70 4.16
CA LEU A 389 -15.54 19.76 3.71
C LEU A 389 -15.06 21.22 3.56
N ALA A 390 -15.88 22.09 2.95
CA ALA A 390 -15.56 23.52 2.79
C ALA A 390 -15.49 24.23 4.15
N LEU A 391 -16.39 23.92 5.08
CA LEU A 391 -16.37 24.46 6.45
C LEU A 391 -15.12 24.05 7.21
N ALA A 392 -14.71 22.79 7.11
CA ALA A 392 -13.50 22.30 7.77
C ALA A 392 -12.24 22.95 7.21
N TRP A 393 -12.16 23.22 5.91
CA TRP A 393 -11.06 24.00 5.33
C TRP A 393 -11.05 25.44 5.84
N ASP A 394 -12.22 26.11 5.87
CA ASP A 394 -12.36 27.49 6.36
C ASP A 394 -11.92 27.59 7.82
N GLU A 395 -12.32 26.64 8.67
CA GLU A 395 -11.93 26.57 10.07
C GLU A 395 -10.41 26.39 10.26
N ILE A 396 -9.78 25.46 9.51
CA ILE A 396 -8.33 25.26 9.59
C ILE A 396 -7.56 26.48 9.09
N LEU A 397 -8.01 27.10 8.00
CA LEU A 397 -7.38 28.33 7.47
C LEU A 397 -7.48 29.50 8.45
N ALA A 398 -8.59 29.60 9.21
CA ALA A 398 -8.78 30.63 10.23
C ALA A 398 -7.97 30.35 11.51
N HIS A 399 -7.84 29.09 11.89
CA HIS A 399 -7.23 28.62 13.14
C HIS A 399 -6.31 27.42 12.88
N PRO A 400 -5.18 27.61 12.18
CA PRO A 400 -4.30 26.49 11.84
C PRO A 400 -3.65 25.92 13.12
N PRO A 401 -3.59 24.60 13.28
CA PRO A 401 -2.78 23.99 14.33
C PRO A 401 -1.30 24.30 14.10
N ALA A 402 -0.52 24.35 15.17
CA ALA A 402 0.91 24.59 15.04
C ALA A 402 1.58 23.49 14.21
N ALA A 403 2.29 23.85 13.15
CA ALA A 403 2.94 22.90 12.23
C ALA A 403 3.91 21.95 12.98
N SER A 404 4.58 22.45 14.03
CA SER A 404 5.46 21.65 14.88
C SER A 404 4.72 20.52 15.63
N GLU A 405 3.48 20.79 16.10
CA GLU A 405 2.67 19.77 16.78
C GLU A 405 2.13 18.73 15.78
N VAL A 406 1.65 19.17 14.61
CA VAL A 406 1.23 18.27 13.53
C VAL A 406 2.37 17.30 13.15
N ARG A 407 3.58 17.85 12.92
CA ARG A 407 4.77 17.04 12.62
C ARG A 407 5.14 16.10 13.76
N LYS A 408 5.13 16.58 15.00
CA LYS A 408 5.47 15.76 16.17
C LYS A 408 4.57 14.51 16.27
N ILE A 409 3.27 14.66 16.02
CA ILE A 409 2.33 13.56 15.96
C ILE A 409 2.73 12.57 14.85
N ALA A 410 3.05 13.07 13.65
CA ALA A 410 3.44 12.25 12.51
C ALA A 410 4.73 11.45 12.78
N VAL A 411 5.78 12.10 13.27
CA VAL A 411 7.07 11.46 13.58
C VAL A 411 6.92 10.39 14.66
N ALA A 412 6.14 10.68 15.71
CA ALA A 412 5.93 9.72 16.80
C ALA A 412 5.16 8.46 16.37
N ARG A 413 4.27 8.59 15.36
CA ARG A 413 3.32 7.52 15.03
C ARG A 413 3.59 6.80 13.71
N PHE A 414 4.19 7.49 12.74
CA PHE A 414 4.25 7.02 11.35
C PHE A 414 5.68 6.82 10.82
N ASP A 415 6.69 6.94 11.69
CA ASP A 415 8.08 6.70 11.27
C ASP A 415 8.26 5.27 10.79
N ILE A 416 8.88 5.12 9.62
CA ILE A 416 9.06 3.82 8.95
C ILE A 416 9.85 2.83 9.81
N ALA A 417 10.81 3.28 10.61
CA ALA A 417 11.58 2.37 11.46
C ALA A 417 10.68 1.70 12.53
N ALA A 418 9.63 2.39 13.02
CA ALA A 418 8.68 1.80 13.93
C ALA A 418 7.80 0.75 13.23
N ALA A 419 7.32 1.04 12.02
CA ALA A 419 6.57 0.09 11.21
C ALA A 419 7.44 -1.13 10.86
N THR A 420 8.70 -0.93 10.46
CA THR A 420 9.65 -2.02 10.16
C THR A 420 9.84 -2.94 11.35
N ARG A 421 10.08 -2.40 12.54
CA ARG A 421 10.19 -3.23 13.76
C ARG A 421 8.93 -4.05 14.03
N ALA A 422 7.75 -3.49 13.75
CA ALA A 422 6.48 -4.21 13.91
C ALA A 422 6.34 -5.36 12.89
N TYR A 423 6.75 -5.15 11.65
CA TYR A 423 6.81 -6.21 10.63
C TYR A 423 7.81 -7.29 11.01
N GLU A 424 9.04 -6.92 11.39
CA GLU A 424 10.08 -7.88 11.81
C GLU A 424 9.63 -8.71 13.02
N LYS A 425 8.94 -8.09 13.99
CA LYS A 425 8.35 -8.81 15.12
C LYS A 425 7.35 -9.89 14.65
N VAL A 426 6.45 -9.55 13.71
CA VAL A 426 5.52 -10.53 13.16
C VAL A 426 6.26 -11.66 12.44
N TYR A 427 7.32 -11.37 11.68
CA TYR A 427 8.11 -12.42 11.01
C TYR A 427 8.82 -13.33 12.00
N GLN A 428 9.37 -12.78 13.09
CA GLN A 428 10.00 -13.58 14.15
C GLN A 428 8.99 -14.49 14.86
N GLU A 429 7.79 -13.95 15.20
CA GLU A 429 6.70 -14.74 15.77
C GLU A 429 6.27 -15.88 14.84
N VAL A 430 6.22 -15.61 13.54
CA VAL A 430 5.88 -16.60 12.52
C VAL A 430 6.96 -17.67 12.39
N LEU A 431 8.23 -17.35 12.55
CA LEU A 431 9.33 -18.33 12.51
C LEU A 431 9.25 -19.32 13.69
N THR A 432 8.82 -18.87 14.86
CA THR A 432 8.75 -19.65 16.10
C THR A 432 7.44 -20.41 16.31
N SER A 433 6.39 -20.14 15.50
CA SER A 433 5.05 -20.75 15.60
C SER A 433 4.92 -22.19 15.02
#